data_acd0afe9e9d55a3c609082d47d2436ba
#
_entry.id   acd0afe9e9d55a3c609082d47d2436ba
#
_cell.length_a   1.000
_cell.length_b   1.000
_cell.length_c   1.000
_cell.angle_alpha   90.00
_cell.angle_beta   90.00
_cell.angle_gamma   90.00
#
_symmetry.space_group_name_H-M   'P 1'
#
loop_
_entity.id
_entity.type
_entity.pdbx_description
1 polymer ?
#
loop_
_entity_poly.entity_id
_entity_poly.type
_entity_poly.pdbx_seq_one_letter_code
_entity_poly.pdbx_strand_id
1 'polypeptide(L)'
;MEPNTHNDIWANYLAFHADLAGKVQSLAGVAAGTPEATILATNHPYAAAMTRVHYLRVSAPLPAPGDVMAMAEYWKDHYNTSGGAGSAQQFVGTWNSFQVAGLFATIA
;
A
#
# COMPACT_ATOMS: atom_id res chain seq x y z
N MET A 1 -1.39 0.72 7.10
CA MET A 1 -1.53 -0.76 7.10
C MET A 1 -1.55 -1.26 8.52
N GLU A 2 -2.44 -2.15 8.83
CA GLU A 2 -2.53 -2.73 10.16
C GLU A 2 -1.49 -3.84 10.37
N PRO A 3 -1.05 -4.07 11.63
CA PRO A 3 -0.05 -5.11 11.92
C PRO A 3 -0.43 -6.50 11.42
N ASN A 4 -1.68 -6.88 11.55
CA ASN A 4 -2.13 -8.20 11.09
C ASN A 4 -2.01 -8.36 9.57
N THR A 5 -2.35 -7.32 8.81
CA THR A 5 -2.19 -7.30 7.34
C THR A 5 -0.71 -7.38 6.96
N HIS A 6 0.14 -6.60 7.62
CA HIS A 6 1.58 -6.64 7.43
C HIS A 6 2.14 -8.05 7.62
N ASN A 7 1.80 -8.68 8.73
CA ASN A 7 2.31 -10.00 9.08
C ASN A 7 1.78 -11.08 8.13
N ASP A 8 0.53 -10.95 7.70
CA ASP A 8 -0.06 -11.85 6.72
C ASP A 8 0.66 -11.78 5.36
N ILE A 9 0.99 -10.58 4.90
CA ILE A 9 1.75 -10.40 3.65
C ILE A 9 3.10 -11.11 3.72
N TRP A 10 3.82 -10.99 4.83
CA TRP A 10 5.09 -11.69 5.01
C TRP A 10 4.92 -13.21 5.06
N ALA A 11 3.96 -13.70 5.83
CA ALA A 11 3.77 -15.14 6.02
C ALA A 11 3.22 -15.86 4.78
N ASN A 12 2.30 -15.21 4.06
CA ASN A 12 1.50 -15.88 3.02
C ASN A 12 1.73 -15.36 1.61
N TYR A 13 2.61 -14.37 1.42
CA TYR A 13 2.97 -13.87 0.10
C TYR A 13 4.48 -13.73 -0.07
N LEU A 14 5.13 -12.90 0.71
CA LEU A 14 6.58 -12.65 0.58
C LEU A 14 7.41 -13.90 0.86
N ALA A 15 6.93 -14.79 1.74
CA ALA A 15 7.59 -16.06 2.00
C ALA A 15 7.76 -16.92 0.74
N PHE A 16 6.94 -16.71 -0.28
CA PHE A 16 6.96 -17.43 -1.55
C PHE A 16 7.52 -16.60 -2.71
N HIS A 17 8.06 -15.41 -2.45
CA HIS A 17 8.61 -14.48 -3.44
C HIS A 17 9.96 -13.94 -2.93
N ALA A 18 10.96 -14.81 -2.91
CA ALA A 18 12.24 -14.56 -2.27
C ALA A 18 12.96 -13.29 -2.76
N ASP A 19 12.96 -13.04 -4.07
CA ASP A 19 13.63 -11.85 -4.62
C ASP A 19 12.95 -10.57 -4.17
N LEU A 20 11.63 -10.54 -4.21
CA LEU A 20 10.84 -9.39 -3.75
C LEU A 20 11.00 -9.20 -2.23
N ALA A 21 10.94 -10.29 -1.47
CA ALA A 21 11.14 -10.26 -0.02
C ALA A 21 12.49 -9.64 0.35
N GLY A 22 13.56 -10.02 -0.36
CA GLY A 22 14.88 -9.45 -0.14
C GLY A 22 14.95 -7.95 -0.37
N LYS A 23 14.30 -7.46 -1.42
CA LYS A 23 14.24 -6.03 -1.72
C LYS A 23 13.48 -5.27 -0.63
N VAL A 24 12.34 -5.79 -0.21
CA VAL A 24 11.51 -5.16 0.83
C VAL A 24 12.23 -5.17 2.16
N GLN A 25 12.89 -6.27 2.51
CA GLN A 25 13.69 -6.39 3.73
C GLN A 25 14.84 -5.38 3.77
N SER A 26 15.50 -5.13 2.65
CA SER A 26 16.55 -4.12 2.55
C SER A 26 16.04 -2.73 2.92
N LEU A 27 14.82 -2.38 2.53
CA LEU A 27 14.20 -1.11 2.88
C LEU A 27 13.89 -1.01 4.39
N ALA A 28 13.61 -2.14 5.02
CA ALA A 28 13.36 -2.18 6.46
C ALA A 28 14.60 -1.92 7.30
N GLY A 29 15.80 -2.12 6.73
CA GLY A 29 17.04 -1.91 7.44
C GLY A 29 17.39 -3.01 8.46
N VAL A 30 16.76 -4.18 8.36
CA VAL A 30 17.04 -5.32 9.20
C VAL A 30 17.87 -6.36 8.43
N ALA A 31 18.76 -7.05 9.14
CA ALA A 31 19.71 -7.96 8.51
C ALA A 31 19.07 -9.26 8.04
N ALA A 32 18.10 -9.79 8.76
CA ALA A 32 17.44 -11.04 8.46
C ALA A 32 16.09 -11.15 9.19
N GLY A 33 15.22 -12.02 8.66
CA GLY A 33 13.92 -12.30 9.26
C GLY A 33 12.84 -11.32 8.85
N THR A 34 11.63 -11.56 9.34
CA THR A 34 10.48 -10.70 9.09
C THR A 34 10.60 -9.41 9.90
N PRO A 35 10.52 -8.23 9.24
CA PRO A 35 10.53 -6.97 9.98
C PRO A 35 9.34 -6.83 10.93
N GLU A 36 9.53 -6.06 11.99
CA GLU A 36 8.46 -5.72 12.91
C GLU A 36 7.47 -4.76 12.24
N ALA A 37 6.15 -5.00 12.42
CA ALA A 37 5.12 -4.14 11.84
C ALA A 37 5.21 -2.68 12.32
N THR A 38 5.79 -2.44 13.49
CA THR A 38 5.96 -1.09 14.05
C THR A 38 6.79 -0.16 13.19
N ILE A 39 7.68 -0.70 12.34
CA ILE A 39 8.50 0.15 11.48
C ILE A 39 7.70 0.83 10.36
N LEU A 40 6.49 0.36 10.07
CA LEU A 40 5.59 1.03 9.12
C LEU A 40 5.34 2.50 9.50
N ALA A 41 5.33 2.81 10.79
CA ALA A 41 5.04 4.15 11.29
C ALA A 41 6.20 5.12 11.11
N THR A 42 7.44 4.63 11.05
CA THR A 42 8.65 5.46 11.07
C THR A 42 9.51 5.34 9.82
N ASN A 43 9.28 4.32 9.00
CA ASN A 43 10.05 4.07 7.78
C ASN A 43 9.12 4.19 6.56
N HIS A 44 9.10 5.37 5.94
CA HIS A 44 8.19 5.65 4.83
C HIS A 44 8.50 4.84 3.56
N PRO A 45 9.76 4.66 3.14
CA PRO A 45 10.06 3.79 2.01
C PRO A 45 9.57 2.35 2.20
N TYR A 46 9.74 1.81 3.40
CA TYR A 46 9.26 0.48 3.73
C TYR A 46 7.72 0.42 3.68
N ALA A 47 7.04 1.42 4.27
CA ALA A 47 5.59 1.50 4.26
C ALA A 47 5.03 1.58 2.84
N ALA A 48 5.64 2.38 1.98
CA ALA A 48 5.26 2.49 0.57
C ALA A 48 5.46 1.17 -0.17
N ALA A 49 6.58 0.49 0.06
CA ALA A 49 6.84 -0.82 -0.54
C ALA A 49 5.83 -1.87 -0.09
N MET A 50 5.50 -1.92 1.20
CA MET A 50 4.50 -2.86 1.72
C MET A 50 3.11 -2.58 1.15
N THR A 51 2.73 -1.32 0.97
CA THR A 51 1.49 -0.95 0.29
C THR A 51 1.47 -1.47 -1.14
N ARG A 52 2.57 -1.30 -1.88
CA ARG A 52 2.67 -1.81 -3.25
C ARG A 52 2.56 -3.34 -3.28
N VAL A 53 3.21 -4.04 -2.37
CA VAL A 53 3.13 -5.50 -2.27
C VAL A 53 1.69 -5.94 -1.99
N HIS A 54 0.99 -5.22 -1.12
CA HIS A 54 -0.42 -5.52 -0.84
C HIS A 54 -1.26 -5.51 -2.11
N TYR A 55 -1.09 -4.50 -2.96
CA TYR A 55 -1.79 -4.43 -4.24
C TYR A 55 -1.31 -5.48 -5.26
N LEU A 56 -0.05 -5.92 -5.19
CA LEU A 56 0.46 -6.98 -6.07
C LEU A 56 -0.27 -8.32 -5.89
N ARG A 57 -0.86 -8.55 -4.72
CA ARG A 57 -1.65 -9.75 -4.46
C ARG A 57 -3.03 -9.72 -5.15
N VAL A 58 -3.45 -8.57 -5.63
CA VAL A 58 -4.76 -8.39 -6.27
C VAL A 58 -4.62 -8.68 -7.76
N SER A 59 -5.47 -9.59 -8.28
CA SER A 59 -5.44 -9.96 -9.69
C SER A 59 -6.08 -8.91 -10.61
N ALA A 60 -6.98 -8.08 -10.07
CA ALA A 60 -7.60 -6.99 -10.83
C ALA A 60 -6.55 -5.95 -11.24
N PRO A 61 -6.58 -5.44 -12.49
CA PRO A 61 -5.65 -4.42 -12.93
C PRO A 61 -5.84 -3.11 -12.17
N LEU A 62 -4.76 -2.35 -12.01
CA LEU A 62 -4.83 -1.02 -11.41
C LEU A 62 -5.69 -0.09 -12.26
N PRO A 63 -6.43 0.85 -11.65
CA PRO A 63 -7.19 1.84 -12.40
C PRO A 63 -6.28 2.79 -13.19
N ALA A 64 -6.85 3.46 -14.18
CA ALA A 64 -6.12 4.42 -14.99
C ALA A 64 -5.59 5.56 -14.13
N PRO A 65 -4.35 6.06 -14.40
CA PRO A 65 -3.81 7.20 -13.69
C PRO A 65 -4.72 8.43 -13.82
N GLY A 66 -5.00 9.08 -12.71
CA GLY A 66 -5.83 10.29 -12.67
C GLY A 66 -7.32 10.04 -12.56
N ASP A 67 -7.80 8.81 -12.72
CA ASP A 67 -9.20 8.46 -12.44
C ASP A 67 -9.40 8.26 -10.93
N VAL A 68 -9.62 9.36 -10.25
CA VAL A 68 -9.67 9.42 -8.78
C VAL A 68 -10.80 8.55 -8.22
N MET A 69 -11.97 8.53 -8.82
CA MET A 69 -13.08 7.71 -8.33
C MET A 69 -12.77 6.23 -8.48
N ALA A 70 -12.20 5.82 -9.62
CA ALA A 70 -11.79 4.42 -9.81
C ALA A 70 -10.67 4.02 -8.84
N MET A 71 -9.73 4.92 -8.57
CA MET A 71 -8.68 4.70 -7.58
C MET A 71 -9.26 4.55 -6.17
N ALA A 72 -10.24 5.38 -5.82
CA ALA A 72 -10.92 5.31 -4.53
C ALA A 72 -11.69 4.00 -4.34
N GLU A 73 -12.40 3.57 -5.37
CA GLU A 73 -13.12 2.29 -5.35
C GLU A 73 -12.17 1.10 -5.26
N TYR A 74 -11.09 1.13 -6.02
CA TYR A 74 -10.05 0.10 -5.97
C TYR A 74 -9.42 0.00 -4.58
N TRP A 75 -9.09 1.14 -3.98
CA TRP A 75 -8.57 1.19 -2.60
C TRP A 75 -9.57 0.62 -1.60
N LYS A 76 -10.86 1.00 -1.72
CA LYS A 76 -11.90 0.51 -0.82
C LYS A 76 -12.08 -1.00 -0.95
N ASP A 77 -12.11 -1.52 -2.18
CA ASP A 77 -12.39 -2.92 -2.43
C ASP A 77 -11.22 -3.84 -2.07
N HIS A 78 -10.00 -3.39 -2.30
CA HIS A 78 -8.82 -4.25 -2.25
C HIS A 78 -7.83 -3.94 -1.12
N TYR A 79 -7.84 -2.72 -0.59
CA TYR A 79 -6.94 -2.31 0.49
C TYR A 79 -7.69 -2.15 1.80
N ASN A 80 -8.64 -1.22 1.85
CA ASN A 80 -9.43 -0.97 3.06
C ASN A 80 -10.44 -2.08 3.32
N THR A 81 -11.08 -2.59 2.27
CA THR A 81 -12.11 -3.63 2.26
C THR A 81 -13.40 -3.23 2.97
N SER A 82 -14.43 -4.07 2.87
CA SER A 82 -15.74 -3.81 3.48
C SER A 82 -15.69 -3.76 5.01
N GLY A 83 -14.70 -4.42 5.62
CA GLY A 83 -14.50 -4.40 7.07
C GLY A 83 -13.78 -3.17 7.59
N GLY A 84 -13.17 -2.37 6.71
CA GLY A 84 -12.48 -1.15 7.10
C GLY A 84 -13.43 0.03 7.28
N ALA A 85 -12.99 1.03 8.05
CA ALA A 85 -13.80 2.22 8.38
C ALA A 85 -13.87 3.26 7.25
N GLY A 86 -12.94 3.23 6.31
CA GLY A 86 -12.87 4.21 5.23
C GLY A 86 -13.92 4.02 4.16
N SER A 87 -14.18 5.06 3.37
CA SER A 87 -15.07 5.02 2.21
C SER A 87 -14.41 5.63 0.97
N ALA A 88 -14.91 5.26 -0.21
CA ALA A 88 -14.45 5.85 -1.46
C ALA A 88 -14.65 7.37 -1.48
N GLN A 89 -15.73 7.87 -0.92
CA GLN A 89 -16.00 9.30 -0.83
C GLN A 89 -14.96 10.02 0.06
N GLN A 90 -14.55 9.42 1.16
CA GLN A 90 -13.50 9.97 2.01
C GLN A 90 -12.16 10.03 1.26
N PHE A 91 -11.84 9.01 0.48
CA PHE A 91 -10.64 9.00 -0.35
C PHE A 91 -10.64 10.18 -1.33
N VAL A 92 -11.73 10.37 -2.07
CA VAL A 92 -11.87 11.47 -3.03
C VAL A 92 -11.80 12.82 -2.31
N GLY A 93 -12.46 12.95 -1.17
CA GLY A 93 -12.44 14.18 -0.37
C GLY A 93 -11.02 14.53 0.09
N THR A 94 -10.26 13.57 0.56
CA THR A 94 -8.87 13.75 0.96
C THR A 94 -7.98 14.12 -0.22
N TRP A 95 -8.15 13.45 -1.36
CA TRP A 95 -7.46 13.78 -2.60
C TRP A 95 -7.64 15.25 -2.98
N ASN A 96 -8.89 15.70 -2.97
CA ASN A 96 -9.23 17.08 -3.31
C ASN A 96 -8.71 18.08 -2.27
N SER A 97 -8.83 17.76 -0.97
CA SER A 97 -8.36 18.63 0.12
C SER A 97 -6.87 18.89 0.05
N PHE A 98 -6.07 17.87 -0.30
CA PHE A 98 -4.63 18.00 -0.41
C PHE A 98 -4.15 18.37 -1.82
N GLN A 99 -5.07 18.63 -2.76
CA GLN A 99 -4.75 19.03 -4.13
C GLN A 99 -3.76 18.08 -4.81
N VAL A 100 -3.98 16.78 -4.67
CA VAL A 100 -3.04 15.76 -5.14
C VAL A 100 -2.85 15.81 -6.65
N ALA A 101 -3.90 16.12 -7.41
CA ALA A 101 -3.79 16.28 -8.87
C ALA A 101 -2.76 17.35 -9.25
N GLY A 102 -2.71 18.46 -8.50
CA GLY A 102 -1.73 19.51 -8.70
C GLY A 102 -0.31 19.06 -8.39
N LEU A 103 -0.13 18.21 -7.38
CA LEU A 103 1.17 17.61 -7.06
C LEU A 103 1.67 16.72 -8.19
N PHE A 104 0.83 15.90 -8.77
CA PHE A 104 1.20 15.08 -9.93
C PHE A 104 1.59 15.92 -11.12
N ALA A 105 0.87 17.00 -11.40
CA ALA A 105 1.21 17.93 -12.49
C ALA A 105 2.58 18.58 -12.25
N THR A 106 2.98 18.81 -10.99
CA THR A 106 4.26 19.41 -10.64
C THR A 106 5.44 18.45 -10.85
N ILE A 107 5.25 17.16 -10.54
CA ILE A 107 6.32 16.17 -10.60
C ILE A 107 6.37 15.36 -11.90
N ALA A 108 5.33 15.43 -12.70
CA ALA A 108 5.28 14.79 -14.03
C ALA A 108 6.06 15.59 -15.10
#